data_4f12f8c77c1fa8d265682e0055360881
#
_entry.id   4f12f8c77c1fa8d265682e0055360881
#
_cell.length_a   1.000
_cell.length_b   1.000
_cell.length_c   1.000
_cell.angle_alpha   90.00
_cell.angle_beta   90.00
_cell.angle_gamma   90.00
#
_symmetry.space_group_name_H-M   'P 1'
#
loop_
_entity.id
_entity.type
_entity.pdbx_description
1 polymer ?
#
loop_
_entity_poly.entity_id
_entity_poly.type
_entity_poly.pdbx_seq_one_letter_code
_entity_poly.pdbx_strand_id
1 'polypeptide(L)'
;MAVRSFPPKLVAVVAVFVLAGLVLAVLAWPRGSGDAAPRPLVRADPSTAPFQGLGVWVDIYDEPAWADPTAAAADMSSRGVRTLYLQSSNAARSSAFVFPEATAAFLDAAHDEGMRVVAWYLPHLTDLVEDRARVRDVLAYTTPRGDRFDGFALDIEAEAVHDPARRTERLLRLSSELRDEAGDRYPLGAIVPSPLRLRDDLAYWPGFPWHELALTYDAILPMTYFTFRAHGPAETIGYVTGCIDEIRDRVGSDQVPIHVIGGLARDESASEALAFSRAVGERGVIGASTYTWPYVTEDQWSALQRIG
;
A
#
# COMPACT_ATOMS: atom_id res chain seq x y z
N MET A 1 -54.80 25.33 33.99
CA MET A 1 -53.47 25.83 33.67
C MET A 1 -53.45 26.16 32.17
N ALA A 2 -53.50 27.48 31.84
CA ALA A 2 -53.81 27.94 30.49
C ALA A 2 -52.53 28.00 29.62
N VAL A 3 -52.56 27.36 28.48
CA VAL A 3 -51.50 27.44 27.46
C VAL A 3 -51.70 28.75 26.71
N ARG A 4 -50.74 29.67 26.82
CA ARG A 4 -50.73 30.90 26.04
C ARG A 4 -50.26 30.63 24.63
N SER A 5 -51.13 30.80 23.63
CA SER A 5 -50.83 30.79 22.22
C SER A 5 -50.14 32.09 21.79
N PHE A 6 -49.03 32.01 21.11
CA PHE A 6 -48.34 33.15 20.48
C PHE A 6 -49.04 33.55 19.17
N PRO A 7 -49.11 34.81 18.84
CA PRO A 7 -49.82 35.27 17.63
C PRO A 7 -49.03 34.96 16.33
N PRO A 8 -49.73 34.62 15.25
CA PRO A 8 -49.10 34.07 14.01
C PRO A 8 -48.26 35.09 13.20
N LYS A 9 -48.19 36.32 13.61
CA LYS A 9 -47.44 37.37 12.88
C LYS A 9 -45.93 37.41 13.23
N LEU A 10 -45.47 36.73 14.27
CA LEU A 10 -44.05 36.71 14.64
C LEU A 10 -43.28 35.62 13.93
N VAL A 11 -43.93 34.57 13.45
CA VAL A 11 -43.29 33.42 12.75
C VAL A 11 -42.90 33.79 11.33
N ALA A 12 -43.63 34.70 10.65
CA ALA A 12 -43.34 35.10 9.26
C ALA A 12 -42.09 36.00 9.14
N VAL A 13 -41.75 36.79 10.14
CA VAL A 13 -40.59 37.70 10.11
C VAL A 13 -39.27 36.97 10.35
N VAL A 14 -39.29 35.93 11.21
CA VAL A 14 -38.08 35.12 11.47
C VAL A 14 -37.71 34.26 10.27
N ALA A 15 -38.70 33.75 9.51
CA ALA A 15 -38.46 32.94 8.32
C ALA A 15 -37.82 33.71 7.16
N VAL A 16 -38.15 35.02 7.02
CA VAL A 16 -37.58 35.87 5.95
C VAL A 16 -36.12 36.24 6.23
N PHE A 17 -35.72 36.44 7.49
CA PHE A 17 -34.31 36.71 7.82
C PHE A 17 -33.42 35.50 7.72
N VAL A 18 -33.92 34.28 7.98
CA VAL A 18 -33.16 33.04 7.82
C VAL A 18 -32.96 32.74 6.33
N LEU A 19 -33.95 32.98 5.48
CA LEU A 19 -33.82 32.80 4.02
C LEU A 19 -32.89 33.83 3.38
N ALA A 20 -32.92 35.10 3.84
CA ALA A 20 -32.02 36.15 3.36
C ALA A 20 -30.55 35.89 3.79
N GLY A 21 -30.33 35.38 4.99
CA GLY A 21 -29.01 35.00 5.47
C GLY A 21 -28.42 33.80 4.71
N LEU A 22 -29.23 32.81 4.34
CA LEU A 22 -28.80 31.63 3.55
C LEU A 22 -28.49 32.01 2.09
N VAL A 23 -29.23 32.94 1.47
CA VAL A 23 -28.96 33.43 0.10
C VAL A 23 -27.69 34.26 0.06
N LEU A 24 -27.41 35.08 1.08
CA LEU A 24 -26.17 35.87 1.16
C LEU A 24 -24.94 35.00 1.47
N ALA A 25 -25.07 33.90 2.23
CA ALA A 25 -24.00 32.97 2.50
C ALA A 25 -23.61 32.15 1.25
N VAL A 26 -24.56 31.85 0.35
CA VAL A 26 -24.30 31.16 -0.91
C VAL A 26 -23.66 32.09 -1.96
N LEU A 27 -23.90 33.40 -1.87
CA LEU A 27 -23.31 34.39 -2.78
C LEU A 27 -21.92 34.89 -2.35
N ALA A 28 -21.53 34.65 -1.08
CA ALA A 28 -20.25 35.06 -0.52
C ALA A 28 -19.17 33.96 -0.51
N TRP A 29 -19.45 32.77 -1.07
CA TRP A 29 -18.43 31.77 -1.25
C TRP A 29 -17.44 32.26 -2.30
N PRO A 30 -16.15 32.42 -2.00
CA PRO A 30 -15.19 32.82 -3.00
C PRO A 30 -15.19 31.76 -4.11
N ARG A 31 -15.70 32.15 -5.29
CA ARG A 31 -15.42 31.41 -6.51
C ARG A 31 -13.95 31.57 -6.75
N GLY A 32 -13.17 30.60 -6.31
CA GLY A 32 -11.79 30.44 -6.73
C GLY A 32 -11.76 30.25 -8.25
N SER A 33 -11.70 31.35 -8.99
CA SER A 33 -11.37 31.37 -10.39
C SER A 33 -9.86 31.23 -10.52
N GLY A 34 -9.40 30.01 -10.45
CA GLY A 34 -8.15 29.61 -11.01
C GLY A 34 -8.46 28.34 -11.80
N ASP A 35 -8.28 28.39 -13.11
CA ASP A 35 -8.09 27.18 -13.92
C ASP A 35 -6.85 26.46 -13.38
N ALA A 36 -7.02 25.73 -12.28
CA ALA A 36 -6.01 24.80 -11.84
C ALA A 36 -5.90 23.76 -12.96
N ALA A 37 -4.73 23.66 -13.58
CA ALA A 37 -4.46 22.62 -14.55
C ALA A 37 -4.92 21.28 -13.95
N PRO A 38 -5.56 20.41 -14.75
CA PRO A 38 -5.99 19.10 -14.25
C PRO A 38 -4.79 18.41 -13.61
N ARG A 39 -4.95 17.96 -12.35
CA ARG A 39 -3.90 17.22 -11.66
C ARG A 39 -3.63 15.93 -12.43
N PRO A 40 -2.35 15.54 -12.56
CA PRO A 40 -2.04 14.24 -13.17
C PRO A 40 -2.74 13.12 -12.39
N LEU A 41 -3.12 12.04 -13.09
CA LEU A 41 -3.79 10.88 -12.48
C LEU A 41 -2.79 9.93 -11.78
N VAL A 42 -1.50 10.03 -12.15
CA VAL A 42 -0.39 9.27 -11.57
C VAL A 42 0.84 10.18 -11.50
N ARG A 43 1.88 9.75 -10.78
CA ARG A 43 3.16 10.44 -10.75
C ARG A 43 3.73 10.58 -12.16
N ALA A 44 4.24 11.75 -12.50
CA ALA A 44 4.78 12.04 -13.84
C ALA A 44 6.08 11.27 -14.15
N ASP A 45 6.89 10.96 -13.12
CA ASP A 45 8.17 10.24 -13.25
C ASP A 45 8.32 9.24 -12.10
N PRO A 46 7.58 8.12 -12.11
CA PRO A 46 7.61 7.12 -11.05
C PRO A 46 8.90 6.30 -11.10
N SER A 47 9.56 6.13 -9.95
CA SER A 47 10.71 5.23 -9.80
C SER A 47 10.25 3.82 -9.47
N THR A 48 9.96 3.00 -10.48
CA THR A 48 9.35 1.68 -10.31
C THR A 48 10.32 0.51 -10.26
N ALA A 49 11.61 0.75 -10.52
CA ALA A 49 12.60 -0.33 -10.68
C ALA A 49 12.64 -1.34 -9.52
N PRO A 50 12.56 -0.95 -8.21
CA PRO A 50 12.54 -1.91 -7.11
C PRO A 50 11.25 -2.71 -6.97
N PHE A 51 10.22 -2.38 -7.74
CA PHE A 51 8.92 -3.07 -7.69
C PHE A 51 8.67 -3.96 -8.91
N GLN A 52 9.68 -4.15 -9.79
CA GLN A 52 9.53 -4.91 -11.04
C GLN A 52 9.90 -6.38 -10.89
N GLY A 53 9.15 -7.24 -11.62
CA GLY A 53 9.42 -8.67 -11.70
C GLY A 53 8.96 -9.46 -10.48
N LEU A 54 9.55 -10.64 -10.28
CA LEU A 54 9.20 -11.52 -9.17
C LEU A 54 9.76 -11.01 -7.84
N GLY A 55 8.89 -10.81 -6.87
CA GLY A 55 9.23 -10.46 -5.50
C GLY A 55 8.85 -11.52 -4.48
N VAL A 56 9.44 -11.43 -3.30
CA VAL A 56 9.06 -12.23 -2.12
C VAL A 56 9.11 -11.37 -0.86
N TRP A 57 8.40 -11.83 0.17
CA TRP A 57 8.25 -11.14 1.45
C TRP A 57 8.91 -11.92 2.56
N VAL A 58 9.58 -11.20 3.45
CA VAL A 58 10.04 -11.68 4.76
C VAL A 58 9.48 -10.73 5.81
N ASP A 59 8.66 -11.26 6.71
CA ASP A 59 8.15 -10.50 7.85
C ASP A 59 8.98 -10.77 9.12
N ILE A 60 8.72 -10.00 10.17
CA ILE A 60 9.46 -10.12 11.44
C ILE A 60 9.15 -11.41 12.22
N TYR A 61 8.25 -12.25 11.73
CA TYR A 61 7.84 -13.53 12.34
C TYR A 61 8.38 -14.75 11.56
N ASP A 62 9.05 -14.52 10.43
CA ASP A 62 9.65 -15.56 9.59
C ASP A 62 11.01 -16.00 10.16
N GLU A 63 11.01 -16.60 11.35
CA GLU A 63 12.24 -17.01 12.09
C GLU A 63 13.29 -17.73 11.22
N PRO A 64 12.93 -18.67 10.32
CA PRO A 64 13.93 -19.34 9.49
C PRO A 64 14.70 -18.39 8.57
N ALA A 65 14.05 -17.34 8.05
CA ALA A 65 14.69 -16.35 7.20
C ALA A 65 15.70 -15.50 7.99
N TRP A 66 15.32 -15.07 9.18
CA TRP A 66 16.17 -14.26 10.05
C TRP A 66 17.32 -15.01 10.68
N ALA A 67 17.24 -16.36 10.74
CA ALA A 67 18.30 -17.20 11.30
C ALA A 67 19.55 -17.26 10.39
N ASP A 68 19.38 -17.24 9.05
CA ASP A 68 20.48 -17.24 8.08
C ASP A 68 20.12 -16.40 6.86
N PRO A 69 20.24 -15.06 6.97
CA PRO A 69 19.95 -14.14 5.88
C PRO A 69 20.74 -14.42 4.58
N THR A 70 21.99 -14.90 4.71
CA THR A 70 22.83 -15.18 3.54
C THR A 70 22.32 -16.39 2.77
N ALA A 71 22.01 -17.48 3.44
CA ALA A 71 21.43 -18.67 2.81
C ALA A 71 20.05 -18.36 2.22
N ALA A 72 19.23 -17.55 2.92
CA ALA A 72 17.93 -17.13 2.45
C ALA A 72 18.02 -16.28 1.15
N ALA A 73 18.93 -15.31 1.10
CA ALA A 73 19.15 -14.48 -0.08
C ALA A 73 19.63 -15.31 -1.28
N ALA A 74 20.57 -16.25 -1.06
CA ALA A 74 21.06 -17.14 -2.11
C ALA A 74 19.95 -18.05 -2.67
N ASP A 75 19.10 -18.62 -1.80
CA ASP A 75 17.94 -19.42 -2.25
C ASP A 75 16.96 -18.58 -3.07
N MET A 76 16.57 -17.38 -2.59
CA MET A 76 15.69 -16.46 -3.30
C MET A 76 16.23 -16.11 -4.69
N SER A 77 17.51 -15.73 -4.78
CA SER A 77 18.19 -15.42 -6.06
C SER A 77 18.18 -16.61 -7.01
N SER A 78 18.47 -17.82 -6.52
CA SER A 78 18.46 -19.05 -7.33
C SER A 78 17.07 -19.36 -7.92
N ARG A 79 16.00 -18.85 -7.30
CA ARG A 79 14.60 -18.97 -7.74
C ARG A 79 14.19 -17.87 -8.72
N GLY A 80 15.08 -16.94 -9.03
CA GLY A 80 14.80 -15.83 -9.95
C GLY A 80 14.11 -14.63 -9.29
N VAL A 81 14.11 -14.55 -7.97
CA VAL A 81 13.60 -13.38 -7.23
C VAL A 81 14.43 -12.15 -7.61
N ARG A 82 13.73 -11.05 -7.89
CA ARG A 82 14.33 -9.75 -8.23
C ARG A 82 14.31 -8.79 -7.05
N THR A 83 13.31 -8.92 -6.19
CA THR A 83 13.10 -8.00 -5.06
C THR A 83 12.72 -8.74 -3.80
N LEU A 84 13.47 -8.49 -2.74
CA LEU A 84 13.13 -8.86 -1.37
C LEU A 84 12.38 -7.71 -0.72
N TYR A 85 11.14 -7.94 -0.29
CA TYR A 85 10.39 -7.05 0.60
C TYR A 85 10.65 -7.46 2.05
N LEU A 86 11.45 -6.66 2.75
CA LEU A 86 11.95 -6.98 4.10
C LEU A 86 11.27 -6.09 5.15
N GLN A 87 10.53 -6.70 6.09
CA GLN A 87 9.91 -5.96 7.17
C GLN A 87 10.95 -5.39 8.12
N SER A 88 11.04 -4.08 8.22
CA SER A 88 11.90 -3.42 9.21
C SER A 88 11.30 -3.52 10.61
N SER A 89 10.00 -3.17 10.73
CA SER A 89 9.27 -3.16 12.00
C SER A 89 7.76 -3.01 11.76
N ASN A 90 7.00 -2.91 12.84
CA ASN A 90 5.62 -2.42 12.84
C ASN A 90 5.36 -1.56 14.08
N ALA A 91 4.21 -0.90 14.12
CA ALA A 91 3.86 0.01 15.21
C ALA A 91 3.70 -0.66 16.60
N ALA A 92 3.58 -2.01 16.67
CA ALA A 92 3.57 -2.75 17.93
C ALA A 92 4.98 -2.95 18.53
N ARG A 93 6.03 -2.59 17.80
CA ARG A 93 7.44 -2.70 18.24
C ARG A 93 7.98 -1.33 18.68
N SER A 94 8.99 -1.34 19.51
CA SER A 94 9.58 -0.11 20.08
C SER A 94 10.69 0.52 19.23
N SER A 95 11.10 -0.12 18.12
CA SER A 95 12.22 0.31 17.28
C SER A 95 11.86 0.29 15.80
N ALA A 96 12.60 1.02 14.98
CA ALA A 96 12.49 1.00 13.52
C ALA A 96 12.99 -0.32 12.91
N PHE A 97 13.85 -1.05 13.62
CA PHE A 97 14.36 -2.36 13.22
C PHE A 97 14.19 -3.36 14.35
N VAL A 98 13.52 -4.48 14.09
CA VAL A 98 13.36 -5.57 15.07
C VAL A 98 14.66 -6.36 15.19
N PHE A 99 15.33 -6.59 14.07
CA PHE A 99 16.58 -7.38 13.97
C PHE A 99 17.67 -6.58 13.23
N PRO A 100 18.29 -5.56 13.85
CA PRO A 100 19.18 -4.64 13.14
C PRO A 100 20.40 -5.32 12.49
N GLU A 101 21.01 -6.30 13.16
CA GLU A 101 22.16 -7.04 12.62
C GLU A 101 21.77 -7.95 11.46
N ALA A 102 20.66 -8.68 11.60
CA ALA A 102 20.16 -9.53 10.53
C ALA A 102 19.61 -8.73 9.34
N THR A 103 19.06 -7.52 9.58
CA THR A 103 18.68 -6.59 8.52
C THR A 103 19.89 -6.17 7.69
N ALA A 104 21.03 -5.86 8.33
CA ALA A 104 22.27 -5.56 7.61
C ALA A 104 22.73 -6.76 6.78
N ALA A 105 22.74 -7.95 7.38
CA ALA A 105 23.15 -9.18 6.69
C ALA A 105 22.25 -9.51 5.49
N PHE A 106 20.93 -9.32 5.61
CA PHE A 106 20.00 -9.49 4.49
C PHE A 106 20.26 -8.51 3.36
N LEU A 107 20.42 -7.23 3.71
CA LEU A 107 20.61 -6.18 2.71
C LEU A 107 21.91 -6.41 1.93
N ASP A 108 23.01 -6.67 2.65
CA ASP A 108 24.31 -6.96 2.05
C ASP A 108 24.25 -8.23 1.19
N ALA A 109 23.65 -9.34 1.68
CA ALA A 109 23.57 -10.61 0.96
C ALA A 109 22.65 -10.52 -0.28
N ALA A 110 21.52 -9.84 -0.18
CA ALA A 110 20.62 -9.64 -1.32
C ALA A 110 21.28 -8.83 -2.44
N HIS A 111 22.05 -7.80 -2.09
CA HIS A 111 22.80 -7.02 -3.06
C HIS A 111 23.96 -7.83 -3.69
N ASP A 112 24.67 -8.65 -2.90
CA ASP A 112 25.70 -9.56 -3.42
C ASP A 112 25.12 -10.56 -4.46
N GLU A 113 23.85 -10.96 -4.30
CA GLU A 113 23.09 -11.79 -5.22
C GLU A 113 22.41 -11.00 -6.38
N GLY A 114 22.58 -9.68 -6.44
CA GLY A 114 22.00 -8.84 -7.48
C GLY A 114 20.49 -8.58 -7.34
N MET A 115 19.92 -8.88 -6.20
CA MET A 115 18.53 -8.53 -5.86
C MET A 115 18.43 -7.09 -5.35
N ARG A 116 17.22 -6.54 -5.37
CA ARG A 116 16.86 -5.29 -4.70
C ARG A 116 16.18 -5.59 -3.38
N VAL A 117 16.30 -4.65 -2.43
CA VAL A 117 15.64 -4.76 -1.13
C VAL A 117 14.76 -3.55 -0.89
N VAL A 118 13.47 -3.78 -0.76
CA VAL A 118 12.47 -2.79 -0.36
C VAL A 118 12.15 -3.00 1.11
N ALA A 119 12.47 -2.02 1.95
CA ALA A 119 12.01 -2.05 3.34
C ALA A 119 10.51 -1.81 3.40
N TRP A 120 9.80 -2.45 4.35
CA TRP A 120 8.40 -2.14 4.59
C TRP A 120 8.09 -1.99 6.08
N TYR A 121 7.09 -1.16 6.39
CA TYR A 121 6.67 -0.81 7.73
C TYR A 121 5.15 -0.70 7.82
N LEU A 122 4.56 -1.32 8.85
CA LEU A 122 3.13 -1.26 9.16
C LEU A 122 2.88 -0.23 10.28
N PRO A 123 2.36 0.98 9.98
CA PRO A 123 1.99 1.99 10.98
C PRO A 123 0.62 1.68 11.58
N HIS A 124 0.35 2.16 12.81
CA HIS A 124 -1.02 2.20 13.35
C HIS A 124 -1.75 3.51 13.05
N LEU A 125 -1.05 4.54 12.60
CA LEU A 125 -1.57 5.89 12.37
C LEU A 125 -2.13 6.57 13.65
N THR A 126 -1.91 6.00 14.84
CA THR A 126 -2.36 6.57 16.13
C THR A 126 -1.38 7.58 16.70
N ASP A 127 -0.09 7.42 16.41
CA ASP A 127 0.98 8.37 16.76
C ASP A 127 1.85 8.64 15.51
N LEU A 128 1.55 9.73 14.79
CA LEU A 128 2.30 10.09 13.59
C LEU A 128 3.73 10.58 13.89
N VAL A 129 4.03 11.00 15.12
CA VAL A 129 5.39 11.39 15.48
C VAL A 129 6.27 10.15 15.53
N GLU A 130 5.76 9.10 16.15
CA GLU A 130 6.44 7.81 16.23
C GLU A 130 6.55 7.12 14.86
N ASP A 131 5.43 7.03 14.10
CA ASP A 131 5.43 6.46 12.76
C ASP A 131 6.45 7.16 11.85
N ARG A 132 6.50 8.49 11.87
CA ARG A 132 7.46 9.28 11.10
C ARG A 132 8.90 9.06 11.55
N ALA A 133 9.17 8.97 12.84
CA ALA A 133 10.51 8.71 13.35
C ALA A 133 11.04 7.37 12.80
N ARG A 134 10.21 6.31 12.82
CA ARG A 134 10.58 4.99 12.30
C ARG A 134 10.82 5.01 10.79
N VAL A 135 9.95 5.68 10.03
CA VAL A 135 10.15 5.86 8.59
C VAL A 135 11.47 6.55 8.29
N ARG A 136 11.79 7.64 9.01
CA ARG A 136 13.05 8.37 8.85
C ARG A 136 14.26 7.49 9.15
N ASP A 137 14.22 6.70 10.22
CA ASP A 137 15.30 5.79 10.57
C ASP A 137 15.56 4.75 9.48
N VAL A 138 14.49 4.22 8.85
CA VAL A 138 14.60 3.28 7.72
C VAL A 138 15.17 3.97 6.48
N LEU A 139 14.69 5.15 6.12
CA LEU A 139 15.20 5.91 4.97
C LEU A 139 16.68 6.31 5.12
N ALA A 140 17.11 6.58 6.34
CA ALA A 140 18.50 6.94 6.67
C ALA A 140 19.43 5.74 6.83
N TYR A 141 18.88 4.51 6.88
CA TYR A 141 19.64 3.31 7.21
C TYR A 141 20.74 3.03 6.19
N THR A 142 21.90 2.62 6.72
CA THR A 142 23.05 2.19 5.93
C THR A 142 23.75 1.06 6.69
N THR A 143 24.06 -0.03 5.98
CA THR A 143 24.84 -1.13 6.59
C THR A 143 26.29 -0.73 6.87
N PRO A 144 27.05 -1.48 7.67
CA PRO A 144 28.48 -1.26 7.82
C PRO A 144 29.26 -1.31 6.51
N ARG A 145 28.76 -2.00 5.47
CA ARG A 145 29.36 -2.04 4.13
C ARG A 145 28.99 -0.83 3.27
N GLY A 146 28.00 -0.04 3.67
CA GLY A 146 27.52 1.12 2.94
C GLY A 146 26.26 0.86 2.09
N ASP A 147 25.69 -0.35 2.13
CA ASP A 147 24.48 -0.69 1.42
C ASP A 147 23.23 -0.01 2.02
N ARG A 148 22.26 0.31 1.20
CA ARG A 148 21.01 1.00 1.55
C ARG A 148 19.82 0.29 0.90
N PHE A 149 18.63 0.48 1.46
CA PHE A 149 17.41 0.01 0.81
C PHE A 149 17.20 0.70 -0.54
N ASP A 150 16.78 -0.08 -1.54
CA ASP A 150 16.48 0.39 -2.89
C ASP A 150 15.13 1.12 -2.98
N GLY A 151 14.27 0.91 -2.00
CA GLY A 151 12.98 1.54 -1.88
C GLY A 151 12.36 1.30 -0.50
N PHE A 152 11.23 1.95 -0.29
CA PHE A 152 10.43 1.79 0.94
C PHE A 152 8.95 1.59 0.57
N ALA A 153 8.24 0.75 1.31
CA ALA A 153 6.81 0.56 1.17
C ALA A 153 6.09 0.76 2.50
N LEU A 154 5.04 1.59 2.49
CA LEU A 154 4.17 1.79 3.64
C LEU A 154 3.01 0.79 3.57
N ASP A 155 2.80 0.02 4.65
CA ASP A 155 1.72 -0.96 4.74
C ASP A 155 0.45 -0.29 5.29
N ILE A 156 -0.55 -0.11 4.41
CA ILE A 156 -1.72 0.73 4.65
C ILE A 156 -2.94 -0.15 4.96
N GLU A 157 -2.94 -0.81 6.12
CA GLU A 157 -4.07 -1.68 6.49
C GLU A 157 -4.58 -1.48 7.92
N ALA A 158 -3.88 -0.71 8.76
CA ALA A 158 -4.20 -0.62 10.18
C ALA A 158 -5.55 0.06 10.45
N GLU A 159 -6.34 -0.55 11.34
CA GLU A 159 -7.67 -0.07 11.76
C GLU A 159 -7.66 0.58 13.16
N ALA A 160 -6.50 0.80 13.77
CA ALA A 160 -6.37 1.37 15.11
C ALA A 160 -6.96 2.79 15.24
N VAL A 161 -7.01 3.55 14.15
CA VAL A 161 -7.82 4.77 14.04
C VAL A 161 -9.20 4.38 13.51
N HIS A 162 -10.18 4.23 14.41
CA HIS A 162 -11.51 3.68 14.08
C HIS A 162 -12.34 4.56 13.14
N ASP A 163 -12.20 5.89 13.22
CA ASP A 163 -12.87 6.82 12.29
C ASP A 163 -12.17 6.79 10.92
N PRO A 164 -12.83 6.34 9.85
CA PRO A 164 -12.20 6.21 8.54
C PRO A 164 -11.76 7.55 7.93
N ALA A 165 -12.51 8.63 8.16
CA ALA A 165 -12.14 9.95 7.64
C ALA A 165 -10.86 10.46 8.32
N ARG A 166 -10.78 10.32 9.64
CA ARG A 166 -9.58 10.64 10.41
C ARG A 166 -8.40 9.72 10.05
N ARG A 167 -8.66 8.44 9.79
CA ARG A 167 -7.64 7.49 9.32
C ARG A 167 -7.06 7.94 7.99
N THR A 168 -7.90 8.32 7.03
CA THR A 168 -7.49 8.87 5.73
C THR A 168 -6.69 10.16 5.87
N GLU A 169 -7.14 11.12 6.69
CA GLU A 169 -6.40 12.35 6.96
C GLU A 169 -4.98 12.06 7.48
N ARG A 170 -4.87 11.17 8.46
CA ARG A 170 -3.59 10.80 9.08
C ARG A 170 -2.68 10.04 8.11
N LEU A 171 -3.25 9.13 7.31
CA LEU A 171 -2.52 8.43 6.25
C LEU A 171 -1.94 9.43 5.24
N LEU A 172 -2.75 10.32 4.70
CA LEU A 172 -2.30 11.28 3.70
C LEU A 172 -1.24 12.23 4.26
N ARG A 173 -1.37 12.62 5.52
CA ARG A 173 -0.35 13.41 6.19
C ARG A 173 0.98 12.65 6.32
N LEU A 174 0.95 11.40 6.81
CA LEU A 174 2.16 10.58 6.92
C LEU A 174 2.79 10.34 5.53
N SER A 175 1.97 10.07 4.52
CA SER A 175 2.41 9.83 3.14
C SER A 175 3.10 11.06 2.53
N SER A 176 2.55 12.27 2.75
CA SER A 176 3.17 13.51 2.31
C SER A 176 4.51 13.75 3.01
N GLU A 177 4.56 13.61 4.35
CA GLU A 177 5.78 13.77 5.14
C GLU A 177 6.85 12.72 4.74
N LEU A 178 6.43 11.47 4.43
CA LEU A 178 7.30 10.43 3.91
C LEU A 178 7.90 10.81 2.54
N ARG A 179 7.09 11.32 1.62
CA ARG A 179 7.57 11.75 0.30
C ARG A 179 8.54 12.93 0.41
N ASP A 180 8.24 13.90 1.26
CA ASP A 180 9.12 15.04 1.52
C ASP A 180 10.49 14.61 2.09
N GLU A 181 10.52 13.65 3.01
CA GLU A 181 11.73 13.11 3.61
C GLU A 181 12.55 12.28 2.62
N ALA A 182 11.88 11.41 1.84
CA ALA A 182 12.51 10.53 0.86
C ALA A 182 13.04 11.29 -0.38
N GLY A 183 12.40 12.44 -0.68
CA GLY A 183 12.65 13.19 -1.91
C GLY A 183 11.99 12.57 -3.15
N ASP A 184 11.94 13.33 -4.24
CA ASP A 184 11.14 13.02 -5.42
C ASP A 184 11.54 11.72 -6.16
N ARG A 185 12.78 11.30 -6.05
CA ARG A 185 13.32 10.17 -6.83
C ARG A 185 13.49 8.88 -6.05
N TYR A 186 13.33 8.89 -4.72
CA TYR A 186 13.44 7.68 -3.94
C TYR A 186 12.18 6.81 -4.12
N PRO A 187 12.31 5.52 -4.47
CA PRO A 187 11.18 4.65 -4.77
C PRO A 187 10.29 4.41 -3.55
N LEU A 188 9.01 4.78 -3.64
CA LEU A 188 8.01 4.55 -2.60
C LEU A 188 6.86 3.67 -3.11
N GLY A 189 6.51 2.64 -2.34
CA GLY A 189 5.39 1.75 -2.59
C GLY A 189 4.26 1.95 -1.57
N ALA A 190 3.01 1.85 -2.02
CA ALA A 190 1.84 1.79 -1.16
C ALA A 190 1.32 0.35 -1.12
N ILE A 191 1.54 -0.37 -0.02
CA ILE A 191 0.91 -1.67 0.23
C ILE A 191 -0.51 -1.37 0.69
N VAL A 192 -1.50 -1.87 -0.05
CA VAL A 192 -2.92 -1.54 0.19
C VAL A 192 -3.76 -2.79 0.39
N PRO A 193 -4.84 -2.73 1.18
CA PRO A 193 -5.79 -3.83 1.31
C PRO A 193 -6.35 -4.26 -0.04
N SER A 194 -6.88 -5.49 -0.11
CA SER A 194 -7.51 -5.98 -1.34
C SER A 194 -8.49 -4.95 -1.91
N PRO A 195 -8.31 -4.52 -3.17
CA PRO A 195 -9.19 -3.54 -3.83
C PRO A 195 -10.65 -3.97 -3.85
N LEU A 196 -10.92 -5.25 -4.09
CA LEU A 196 -12.28 -5.79 -4.05
C LEU A 196 -12.86 -5.78 -2.64
N ARG A 197 -12.05 -6.01 -1.58
CA ARG A 197 -12.51 -5.83 -0.21
C ARG A 197 -12.88 -4.38 0.07
N LEU A 198 -12.05 -3.43 -0.33
CA LEU A 198 -12.31 -1.99 -0.16
C LEU A 198 -13.56 -1.53 -0.91
N ARG A 199 -13.91 -2.16 -2.04
CA ARG A 199 -15.13 -1.91 -2.81
C ARG A 199 -16.37 -2.50 -2.13
N ASP A 200 -16.28 -3.75 -1.69
CA ASP A 200 -17.43 -4.54 -1.27
C ASP A 200 -17.76 -4.37 0.23
N ASP A 201 -16.76 -4.09 1.06
CA ASP A 201 -16.91 -3.81 2.49
C ASP A 201 -16.84 -2.30 2.78
N LEU A 202 -17.97 -1.64 2.61
CA LEU A 202 -18.08 -0.18 2.79
C LEU A 202 -17.87 0.28 4.24
N ALA A 203 -17.87 -0.65 5.22
CA ALA A 203 -17.58 -0.32 6.61
C ALA A 203 -16.08 -0.28 6.92
N TYR A 204 -15.28 -1.00 6.14
CA TYR A 204 -13.85 -1.15 6.39
C TYR A 204 -13.08 0.17 6.21
N TRP A 205 -13.13 0.75 5.01
CA TRP A 205 -12.47 2.03 4.72
C TRP A 205 -13.21 2.79 3.61
N PRO A 206 -14.37 3.39 3.91
CA PRO A 206 -15.10 4.21 2.94
C PRO A 206 -14.26 5.42 2.51
N GLY A 207 -14.27 5.71 1.21
CA GLY A 207 -13.51 6.83 0.67
C GLY A 207 -11.98 6.61 0.70
N PHE A 208 -11.52 5.37 0.52
CA PHE A 208 -10.08 5.07 0.43
C PHE A 208 -9.39 5.96 -0.63
N PRO A 209 -8.27 6.63 -0.30
CA PRO A 209 -7.73 7.75 -1.08
C PRO A 209 -6.86 7.29 -2.27
N TRP A 210 -7.44 6.53 -3.21
CA TRP A 210 -6.73 5.94 -4.35
C TRP A 210 -5.94 6.96 -5.18
N HIS A 211 -6.57 8.10 -5.47
CA HIS A 211 -5.98 9.12 -6.31
C HIS A 211 -4.77 9.80 -5.64
N GLU A 212 -4.91 10.15 -4.37
CA GLU A 212 -3.85 10.78 -3.58
C GLU A 212 -2.65 9.83 -3.40
N LEU A 213 -2.92 8.54 -3.19
CA LEU A 213 -1.86 7.52 -3.11
C LEU A 213 -1.14 7.38 -4.45
N ALA A 214 -1.84 7.33 -5.58
CA ALA A 214 -1.22 7.25 -6.91
C ALA A 214 -0.39 8.50 -7.28
N LEU A 215 -0.67 9.66 -6.66
CA LEU A 215 0.15 10.87 -6.82
C LEU A 215 1.37 10.90 -5.88
N THR A 216 1.33 10.17 -4.78
CA THR A 216 2.38 10.20 -3.75
C THR A 216 3.39 9.06 -3.92
N TYR A 217 2.91 7.87 -4.28
CA TYR A 217 3.71 6.65 -4.38
C TYR A 217 4.05 6.31 -5.84
N ASP A 218 5.16 5.63 -6.04
CA ASP A 218 5.65 5.22 -7.36
C ASP A 218 5.01 3.91 -7.82
N ALA A 219 4.52 3.08 -6.89
CA ALA A 219 3.79 1.84 -7.18
C ALA A 219 2.71 1.57 -6.14
N ILE A 220 1.60 0.95 -6.57
CA ILE A 220 0.55 0.41 -5.70
C ILE A 220 0.77 -1.10 -5.57
N LEU A 221 0.82 -1.60 -4.33
CA LEU A 221 1.05 -3.01 -4.02
C LEU A 221 -0.18 -3.61 -3.33
N PRO A 222 -1.21 -4.06 -4.08
CA PRO A 222 -2.42 -4.60 -3.47
C PRO A 222 -2.19 -5.97 -2.84
N MET A 223 -2.59 -6.13 -1.58
CA MET A 223 -2.71 -7.43 -0.91
C MET A 223 -3.91 -8.17 -1.49
N THR A 224 -3.76 -8.83 -2.63
CA THR A 224 -4.88 -9.55 -3.23
C THR A 224 -5.28 -10.74 -2.38
N TYR A 225 -4.31 -11.46 -1.76
CA TYR A 225 -4.54 -12.60 -0.87
C TYR A 225 -5.71 -13.46 -1.32
N PHE A 226 -5.69 -13.88 -2.61
CA PHE A 226 -6.79 -14.64 -3.22
C PHE A 226 -7.12 -15.92 -2.45
N THR A 227 -6.16 -16.51 -1.74
CA THR A 227 -6.35 -17.71 -0.90
C THR A 227 -7.45 -17.57 0.15
N PHE A 228 -7.84 -16.35 0.53
CA PHE A 228 -9.01 -16.10 1.39
C PHE A 228 -10.34 -15.99 0.66
N ARG A 229 -10.34 -15.86 -0.68
CA ARG A 229 -11.51 -15.40 -1.44
C ARG A 229 -11.83 -16.22 -2.67
N ALA A 230 -10.87 -16.98 -3.19
CA ALA A 230 -10.97 -17.72 -4.42
C ALA A 230 -10.47 -19.15 -4.23
N HIS A 231 -11.10 -20.09 -4.88
CA HIS A 231 -10.72 -21.50 -4.82
C HIS A 231 -10.53 -22.06 -6.23
N GLY A 232 -9.33 -22.53 -6.48
CA GLY A 232 -8.94 -23.07 -7.78
C GLY A 232 -8.62 -22.02 -8.85
N PRO A 233 -8.05 -22.45 -9.98
CA PRO A 233 -7.42 -21.57 -10.96
C PRO A 233 -8.34 -20.50 -11.58
N ALA A 234 -9.60 -20.84 -11.87
CA ALA A 234 -10.51 -19.92 -12.54
C ALA A 234 -10.93 -18.75 -11.65
N GLU A 235 -11.24 -19.04 -10.37
CA GLU A 235 -11.60 -17.99 -9.40
C GLU A 235 -10.38 -17.14 -9.02
N THR A 236 -9.19 -17.75 -8.93
CA THR A 236 -7.93 -17.03 -8.71
C THR A 236 -7.69 -16.00 -9.82
N ILE A 237 -7.80 -16.39 -11.11
CA ILE A 237 -7.69 -15.46 -12.22
C ILE A 237 -8.72 -14.32 -12.09
N GLY A 238 -9.99 -14.67 -11.88
CA GLY A 238 -11.08 -13.68 -11.76
C GLY A 238 -10.85 -12.68 -10.62
N TYR A 239 -10.42 -13.17 -9.45
CA TYR A 239 -10.17 -12.32 -8.29
C TYR A 239 -8.98 -11.38 -8.50
N VAL A 240 -7.84 -11.91 -8.96
CA VAL A 240 -6.62 -11.14 -9.21
C VAL A 240 -6.84 -10.08 -10.28
N THR A 241 -7.43 -10.46 -11.42
CA THR A 241 -7.73 -9.49 -12.49
C THR A 241 -8.72 -8.43 -12.03
N GLY A 242 -9.75 -8.81 -11.27
CA GLY A 242 -10.71 -7.88 -10.70
C GLY A 242 -10.06 -6.87 -9.74
N CYS A 243 -9.08 -7.28 -8.93
CA CYS A 243 -8.31 -6.37 -8.07
C CYS A 243 -7.50 -5.35 -8.88
N ILE A 244 -6.85 -5.79 -9.96
CA ILE A 244 -6.06 -4.91 -10.83
C ILE A 244 -6.97 -3.89 -11.54
N ASP A 245 -8.09 -4.36 -12.09
CA ASP A 245 -9.06 -3.51 -12.80
C ASP A 245 -9.67 -2.47 -11.85
N GLU A 246 -10.04 -2.87 -10.61
CA GLU A 246 -10.56 -1.95 -9.60
C GLU A 246 -9.57 -0.82 -9.27
N ILE A 247 -8.27 -1.09 -9.16
CA ILE A 247 -7.27 -0.03 -8.94
C ILE A 247 -7.26 0.94 -10.11
N ARG A 248 -7.21 0.44 -11.34
CA ARG A 248 -7.17 1.26 -12.56
C ARG A 248 -8.41 2.15 -12.67
N ASP A 249 -9.57 1.58 -12.41
CA ASP A 249 -10.84 2.32 -12.39
C ASP A 249 -10.85 3.41 -11.32
N ARG A 250 -10.40 3.11 -10.08
CA ARG A 250 -10.36 4.06 -8.97
C ARG A 250 -9.35 5.17 -9.13
N VAL A 251 -8.18 4.86 -9.69
CA VAL A 251 -7.15 5.84 -10.01
C VAL A 251 -7.53 6.63 -11.27
N GLY A 252 -8.29 6.03 -12.18
CA GLY A 252 -8.66 6.60 -13.47
C GLY A 252 -7.50 6.54 -14.49
N SER A 253 -6.63 5.53 -14.39
CA SER A 253 -5.48 5.35 -15.29
C SER A 253 -5.08 3.90 -15.43
N ASP A 254 -4.97 3.44 -16.69
CA ASP A 254 -4.40 2.12 -17.01
C ASP A 254 -2.87 2.07 -16.85
N GLN A 255 -2.24 3.23 -16.69
CA GLN A 255 -0.78 3.35 -16.59
C GLN A 255 -0.27 3.36 -15.15
N VAL A 256 -1.16 3.24 -14.15
CA VAL A 256 -0.75 3.17 -12.75
C VAL A 256 0.16 1.95 -12.54
N PRO A 257 1.39 2.12 -11.99
CA PRO A 257 2.28 1.00 -11.73
C PRO A 257 1.72 0.12 -10.60
N ILE A 258 1.53 -1.17 -10.88
CA ILE A 258 0.99 -2.13 -9.90
C ILE A 258 1.97 -3.29 -9.76
N HIS A 259 2.35 -3.60 -8.51
CA HIS A 259 3.01 -4.85 -8.12
C HIS A 259 2.06 -5.67 -7.26
N VAL A 260 1.59 -6.81 -7.76
CA VAL A 260 0.51 -7.57 -7.10
C VAL A 260 1.07 -8.51 -6.03
N ILE A 261 0.58 -8.40 -4.78
CA ILE A 261 0.86 -9.38 -3.74
C ILE A 261 -0.20 -10.49 -3.84
N GLY A 262 0.24 -11.70 -4.16
CA GLY A 262 -0.62 -12.84 -4.48
C GLY A 262 -1.24 -13.55 -3.28
N GLY A 263 -1.21 -14.88 -3.30
CA GLY A 263 -1.72 -15.73 -2.22
C GLY A 263 -0.80 -15.82 -1.02
N LEU A 264 -1.30 -16.45 0.06
CA LEU A 264 -0.47 -16.91 1.15
C LEU A 264 0.18 -18.23 0.74
N ALA A 265 1.51 -18.28 0.69
CA ALA A 265 2.25 -19.45 0.21
C ALA A 265 1.88 -20.77 0.94
N ARG A 266 1.50 -20.70 2.22
CA ARG A 266 1.06 -21.88 3.00
C ARG A 266 -0.27 -22.47 2.52
N ASP A 267 -1.15 -21.63 1.95
CA ASP A 267 -2.54 -21.98 1.64
C ASP A 267 -2.77 -22.08 0.13
N GLU A 268 -1.79 -21.67 -0.67
CA GLU A 268 -1.84 -21.63 -2.13
C GLU A 268 -1.44 -22.97 -2.74
N SER A 269 -2.22 -23.50 -3.67
CA SER A 269 -1.82 -24.64 -4.48
C SER A 269 -0.95 -24.22 -5.67
N ALA A 270 -0.12 -25.15 -6.21
CA ALA A 270 0.68 -24.90 -7.40
C ALA A 270 -0.16 -24.50 -8.63
N SER A 271 -1.39 -25.00 -8.74
CA SER A 271 -2.30 -24.64 -9.83
C SER A 271 -2.86 -23.22 -9.68
N GLU A 272 -3.05 -22.75 -8.46
CA GLU A 272 -3.43 -21.35 -8.16
C GLU A 272 -2.25 -20.41 -8.36
N ALA A 273 -1.03 -20.79 -7.96
CA ALA A 273 0.19 -20.04 -8.27
C ALA A 273 0.40 -19.86 -9.78
N LEU A 274 0.11 -20.90 -10.58
CA LEU A 274 0.14 -20.81 -12.04
C LEU A 274 -0.96 -19.88 -12.59
N ALA A 275 -2.16 -19.95 -12.03
CA ALA A 275 -3.27 -19.08 -12.41
C ALA A 275 -2.97 -17.62 -12.08
N PHE A 276 -2.38 -17.37 -10.91
CA PHE A 276 -1.88 -16.06 -10.49
C PHE A 276 -0.84 -15.50 -11.47
N SER A 277 0.20 -16.28 -11.78
CA SER A 277 1.26 -15.88 -12.74
C SER A 277 0.69 -15.51 -14.12
N ARG A 278 -0.35 -16.22 -14.58
CA ARG A 278 -1.05 -15.88 -15.84
C ARG A 278 -1.82 -14.58 -15.72
N ALA A 279 -2.61 -14.42 -14.66
CA ALA A 279 -3.44 -13.24 -14.45
C ALA A 279 -2.61 -11.94 -14.43
N VAL A 280 -1.48 -11.94 -13.72
CA VAL A 280 -0.58 -10.77 -13.66
C VAL A 280 0.10 -10.49 -14.99
N GLY A 281 0.53 -11.54 -15.72
CA GLY A 281 1.12 -11.40 -17.05
C GLY A 281 0.12 -10.85 -18.08
N GLU A 282 -1.12 -11.34 -18.10
CA GLU A 282 -2.17 -10.88 -19.01
C GLU A 282 -2.58 -9.41 -18.74
N ARG A 283 -2.49 -8.95 -17.50
CA ARG A 283 -2.81 -7.56 -17.13
C ARG A 283 -1.67 -6.58 -17.27
N GLY A 284 -0.44 -7.04 -17.57
CA GLY A 284 0.71 -6.17 -17.81
C GLY A 284 1.07 -5.32 -16.59
N VAL A 285 1.04 -5.91 -15.39
CA VAL A 285 1.53 -5.27 -14.16
C VAL A 285 3.05 -5.26 -14.13
N ILE A 286 3.66 -4.36 -13.35
CA ILE A 286 5.12 -4.21 -13.33
C ILE A 286 5.84 -5.32 -12.57
N GLY A 287 5.16 -6.04 -11.68
CA GLY A 287 5.70 -7.13 -10.90
C GLY A 287 4.64 -7.84 -10.08
N ALA A 288 5.01 -8.95 -9.50
CA ALA A 288 4.15 -9.68 -8.56
C ALA A 288 4.98 -10.52 -7.59
N SER A 289 4.36 -10.89 -6.46
CA SER A 289 5.01 -11.59 -5.37
C SER A 289 4.03 -12.51 -4.65
N THR A 290 4.57 -13.46 -3.86
CA THR A 290 3.79 -14.28 -2.92
C THR A 290 4.23 -14.02 -1.48
N TYR A 291 3.36 -14.25 -0.50
CA TYR A 291 3.58 -13.99 0.91
C TYR A 291 3.52 -15.30 1.72
N THR A 292 4.56 -15.78 2.42
CA THR A 292 5.94 -15.29 2.55
C THR A 292 6.93 -16.35 2.05
N TRP A 293 8.20 -15.96 1.79
CA TRP A 293 9.25 -16.82 1.20
C TRP A 293 9.44 -18.17 1.87
N PRO A 294 9.54 -18.32 3.20
CA PRO A 294 9.93 -19.60 3.80
C PRO A 294 8.95 -20.74 3.53
N TYR A 295 7.76 -20.45 3.02
CA TYR A 295 6.66 -21.40 2.86
C TYR A 295 6.35 -21.75 1.41
N VAL A 296 7.08 -21.16 0.46
CA VAL A 296 6.87 -21.42 -0.97
C VAL A 296 7.44 -22.80 -1.32
N THR A 297 6.61 -23.69 -1.85
CA THR A 297 6.99 -25.03 -2.28
C THR A 297 7.66 -25.02 -3.65
N GLU A 298 8.38 -26.11 -4.01
CA GLU A 298 9.03 -26.26 -5.33
C GLU A 298 8.04 -26.14 -6.50
N ASP A 299 6.84 -26.70 -6.36
CA ASP A 299 5.82 -26.64 -7.39
C ASP A 299 5.27 -25.23 -7.56
N GLN A 300 5.12 -24.47 -6.47
CA GLN A 300 4.76 -23.06 -6.53
C GLN A 300 5.88 -22.22 -7.18
N TRP A 301 7.15 -22.45 -6.82
CA TRP A 301 8.30 -21.79 -7.46
C TRP A 301 8.28 -21.98 -8.97
N SER A 302 8.04 -23.21 -9.45
CA SER A 302 7.96 -23.52 -10.88
C SER A 302 6.87 -22.71 -11.62
N ALA A 303 5.82 -22.30 -10.91
CA ALA A 303 4.76 -21.44 -11.44
C ALA A 303 5.15 -19.96 -11.37
N LEU A 304 5.71 -19.50 -10.24
CA LEU A 304 6.03 -18.09 -9.96
C LEU A 304 7.21 -17.57 -10.81
N GLN A 305 8.19 -18.42 -11.14
CA GLN A 305 9.31 -18.07 -12.02
C GLN A 305 8.89 -17.60 -13.44
N ARG A 306 7.62 -17.74 -13.80
CA ARG A 306 7.06 -17.18 -15.05
C ARG A 306 6.72 -15.69 -14.96
N ILE A 307 6.81 -15.11 -13.76
CA ILE A 307 6.67 -13.66 -13.50
C ILE A 307 8.04 -13.04 -13.81
N GLY A 308 8.17 -12.46 -14.99
CA GLY A 308 9.44 -11.94 -15.48
C GLY A 308 9.37 -10.48 -15.87
#